data_9c619be6353da1decb9ca8fcd369246c
#
_entry.id   9c619be6353da1decb9ca8fcd369246c
#
_cell.length_a   1.000
_cell.length_b   1.000
_cell.length_c   1.000
_cell.angle_alpha   90.00
_cell.angle_beta   90.00
_cell.angle_gamma   90.00
#
_symmetry.space_group_name_H-M   'P 1'
#
loop_
_entity.id
_entity.type
_entity.pdbx_description
1 polymer ?
#
loop_
_entity_poly.entity_id
_entity_poly.type
_entity_poly.pdbx_seq_one_letter_code
_entity_poly.pdbx_strand_id
1 'polypeptide(L)'
;MTISSSEIKKNMTLIIDGELYQVVEWQHRKPPKAPPTLTLRVKSIKNGNIVEKKVQGNRPLTVARTVKQEFQFLFEESDNATFMDTDTFEQISVSNDFLGDTLNFIEEGQNVELLIYEGSPISIELPASVILEVKSSEEAIKGDTATNVTKSATLSTGLNVQVPLFIKVGDKIKVDTRTKAVSYTHLTLPTILLV
;
A
#
# COMPACT_ATOMS: atom_id res chain seq x y z
N MET A 1 0.70 15.12 -20.78
CA MET A 1 0.78 16.57 -20.52
C MET A 1 2.17 16.89 -20.01
N THR A 2 2.82 17.98 -20.52
CA THR A 2 4.17 18.37 -20.07
C THR A 2 4.09 19.56 -19.12
N ILE A 3 4.94 19.55 -18.10
CA ILE A 3 5.08 20.63 -17.12
C ILE A 3 6.51 21.10 -17.04
N SER A 4 6.72 22.30 -16.52
CA SER A 4 8.03 22.82 -16.18
C SER A 4 8.49 22.30 -14.81
N SER A 5 9.79 22.39 -14.57
CA SER A 5 10.37 21.98 -13.26
C SER A 5 9.84 22.78 -12.06
N SER A 6 9.26 23.96 -12.29
CA SER A 6 8.66 24.81 -11.26
C SER A 6 7.24 24.39 -10.83
N GLU A 7 6.59 23.56 -11.63
CA GLU A 7 5.21 23.11 -11.39
C GLU A 7 5.13 21.75 -10.72
N ILE A 8 6.27 21.16 -10.37
CA ILE A 8 6.33 19.87 -9.71
C ILE A 8 5.72 19.96 -8.31
N LYS A 9 4.91 18.96 -8.00
CA LYS A 9 4.30 18.79 -6.67
C LYS A 9 4.58 17.39 -6.14
N LYS A 10 4.55 17.25 -4.82
CA LYS A 10 4.62 15.95 -4.17
C LYS A 10 3.44 15.06 -4.60
N ASN A 11 3.68 13.77 -4.72
CA ASN A 11 2.74 12.75 -5.19
C ASN A 11 2.31 12.86 -6.67
N MET A 12 2.89 13.75 -7.46
CA MET A 12 2.69 13.74 -8.91
C MET A 12 3.30 12.48 -9.52
N THR A 13 2.61 11.90 -10.50
CA THR A 13 3.17 10.81 -11.30
C THR A 13 3.79 11.36 -12.56
N LEU A 14 5.08 11.08 -12.76
CA LEU A 14 5.87 11.51 -13.93
C LEU A 14 6.25 10.29 -14.76
N ILE A 15 6.36 10.51 -16.07
CA ILE A 15 6.97 9.55 -16.99
C ILE A 15 8.42 9.99 -17.21
N ILE A 16 9.36 9.16 -16.77
CA ILE A 16 10.81 9.40 -16.91
C ILE A 16 11.40 8.16 -17.57
N ASP A 17 12.04 8.33 -18.73
CA ASP A 17 12.64 7.25 -19.52
C ASP A 17 11.62 6.12 -19.89
N GLY A 18 10.34 6.50 -20.07
CA GLY A 18 9.25 5.54 -20.40
C GLY A 18 8.65 4.81 -19.20
N GLU A 19 9.14 5.03 -18.00
CA GLU A 19 8.63 4.43 -16.78
C GLU A 19 7.86 5.43 -15.90
N LEU A 20 6.92 4.91 -15.12
CA LEU A 20 6.10 5.70 -14.21
C LEU A 20 6.75 5.83 -12.83
N TYR A 21 6.89 7.06 -12.37
CA TYR A 21 7.47 7.41 -11.09
C TYR A 21 6.59 8.39 -10.32
N GLN A 22 6.38 8.16 -9.05
CA GLN A 22 5.71 9.11 -8.15
C GLN A 22 6.73 9.98 -7.46
N VAL A 23 6.54 11.31 -7.50
CA VAL A 23 7.43 12.28 -6.86
C VAL A 23 7.30 12.22 -5.34
N VAL A 24 8.38 11.90 -4.65
CA VAL A 24 8.48 11.94 -3.19
C VAL A 24 9.00 13.29 -2.73
N GLU A 25 10.08 13.72 -3.36
CA GLU A 25 10.78 14.96 -3.04
C GLU A 25 11.54 15.47 -4.27
N TRP A 26 11.78 16.76 -4.36
CA TRP A 26 12.59 17.33 -5.42
C TRP A 26 13.45 18.48 -4.91
N GLN A 27 14.57 18.69 -5.55
CA GLN A 27 15.52 19.76 -5.26
C GLN A 27 15.93 20.45 -6.55
N HIS A 28 15.73 21.75 -6.62
CA HIS A 28 16.13 22.56 -7.76
C HIS A 28 17.42 23.30 -7.44
N ARG A 29 18.49 23.00 -8.16
CA ARG A 29 19.77 23.63 -7.99
C ARG A 29 20.08 24.52 -9.22
N LYS A 30 20.27 25.83 -8.97
CA LYS A 30 20.63 26.82 -10.00
C LYS A 30 22.02 27.38 -9.69
N PRO A 31 23.11 26.72 -10.09
CA PRO A 31 24.45 27.25 -9.89
C PRO A 31 24.69 28.45 -10.83
N PRO A 32 25.51 29.46 -10.44
CA PRO A 32 25.71 30.69 -11.21
C PRO A 32 26.36 30.51 -12.58
N LYS A 33 27.12 29.44 -12.77
CA LYS A 33 27.92 29.16 -13.99
C LYS A 33 27.65 27.79 -14.64
N ALA A 34 26.55 27.11 -14.27
CA ALA A 34 26.21 25.82 -14.83
C ALA A 34 24.69 25.75 -15.11
N PRO A 35 24.23 24.91 -16.04
CA PRO A 35 22.82 24.75 -16.29
C PRO A 35 22.09 24.29 -15.02
N PRO A 36 20.84 24.76 -14.83
CA PRO A 36 20.04 24.34 -13.69
C PRO A 36 19.83 22.82 -13.71
N THR A 37 19.98 22.20 -12.56
CA THR A 37 19.79 20.77 -12.39
C THR A 37 18.63 20.53 -11.43
N LEU A 38 17.73 19.63 -11.81
CA LEU A 38 16.63 19.15 -10.99
C LEU A 38 16.98 17.74 -10.52
N THR A 39 17.07 17.58 -9.22
CA THR A 39 17.21 16.29 -8.57
C THR A 39 15.84 15.87 -8.06
N LEU A 40 15.34 14.73 -8.55
CA LEU A 40 14.06 14.15 -8.19
C LEU A 40 14.29 12.89 -7.37
N ARG A 41 13.75 12.85 -6.18
CA ARG A 41 13.61 11.62 -5.41
C ARG A 41 12.24 11.05 -5.68
N VAL A 42 12.20 9.93 -6.40
CA VAL A 42 10.97 9.37 -6.94
C VAL A 42 10.81 7.90 -6.56
N LYS A 43 9.58 7.49 -6.35
CA LYS A 43 9.22 6.10 -6.10
C LYS A 43 8.79 5.48 -7.43
N SER A 44 9.44 4.41 -7.85
CA SER A 44 9.00 3.63 -9.02
C SER A 44 7.64 3.01 -8.73
N ILE A 45 6.70 3.19 -9.64
CA ILE A 45 5.36 2.60 -9.54
C ILE A 45 5.46 1.07 -9.71
N LYS A 46 6.36 0.60 -10.58
CA LYS A 46 6.49 -0.81 -10.92
C LYS A 46 7.00 -1.69 -9.75
N ASN A 47 7.98 -1.21 -9.00
CA ASN A 47 8.67 -2.01 -7.96
C ASN A 47 8.71 -1.37 -6.58
N GLY A 48 8.08 -0.20 -6.42
CA GLY A 48 8.02 0.52 -5.14
C GLY A 48 9.33 1.14 -4.65
N ASN A 49 10.45 0.92 -5.34
CA ASN A 49 11.76 1.41 -4.92
C ASN A 49 11.89 2.93 -5.07
N ILE A 50 12.54 3.57 -4.09
CA ILE A 50 12.83 5.00 -4.14
C ILE A 50 14.21 5.16 -4.77
N VAL A 51 14.26 5.91 -5.87
CA VAL A 51 15.47 6.21 -6.62
C VAL A 51 15.65 7.71 -6.80
N GLU A 52 16.89 8.14 -7.00
CA GLU A 52 17.21 9.52 -7.35
C GLU A 52 17.42 9.64 -8.86
N LYS A 53 16.67 10.53 -9.50
CA LYS A 53 16.79 10.86 -10.93
C LYS A 53 17.25 12.31 -11.06
N LYS A 54 18.30 12.55 -11.86
CA LYS A 54 18.79 13.88 -12.18
C LYS A 54 18.34 14.25 -13.57
N VAL A 55 17.63 15.36 -13.68
CA VAL A 55 17.10 15.88 -14.94
C VAL A 55 17.63 17.31 -15.13
N GLN A 56 17.93 17.69 -16.38
CA GLN A 56 18.25 19.09 -16.69
C GLN A 56 17.05 19.97 -16.36
N GLY A 57 17.26 21.02 -15.59
CA GLY A 57 16.16 21.86 -15.05
C GLY A 57 15.32 22.60 -16.08
N ASN A 58 15.76 22.66 -17.33
CA ASN A 58 15.01 23.28 -18.44
C ASN A 58 14.23 22.24 -19.29
N ARG A 59 14.39 20.94 -18.99
CA ARG A 59 13.70 19.90 -19.75
C ARG A 59 12.26 19.79 -19.27
N PRO A 60 11.27 19.80 -20.20
CA PRO A 60 9.88 19.58 -19.83
C PRO A 60 9.71 18.15 -19.30
N LEU A 61 8.93 18.00 -18.25
CA LEU A 61 8.60 16.72 -17.64
C LEU A 61 7.21 16.28 -18.08
N THR A 62 7.08 15.02 -18.45
CA THR A 62 5.79 14.45 -18.83
C THR A 62 5.06 13.96 -17.58
N VAL A 63 3.86 14.50 -17.35
CA VAL A 63 2.97 14.06 -16.26
C VAL A 63 2.05 12.98 -16.78
N ALA A 64 1.99 11.85 -16.08
CA ALA A 64 0.96 10.84 -16.27
C ALA A 64 -0.31 11.29 -15.55
N ARG A 65 -1.42 11.38 -16.28
CA ARG A 65 -2.74 11.62 -15.67
C ARG A 65 -3.23 10.30 -15.10
N THR A 66 -3.13 10.17 -13.80
CA THR A 66 -3.64 9.03 -13.06
C THR A 66 -4.95 9.39 -12.41
N VAL A 67 -5.88 8.43 -12.37
CA VAL A 67 -7.16 8.56 -11.69
C VAL A 67 -7.19 7.53 -10.56
N LYS A 68 -7.65 7.94 -9.38
CA LYS A 68 -7.94 7.03 -8.29
C LYS A 68 -9.37 6.55 -8.44
N GLN A 69 -9.57 5.26 -8.44
CA GLN A 69 -10.88 4.63 -8.52
C GLN A 69 -11.01 3.58 -7.41
N GLU A 70 -12.19 3.47 -6.85
CA GLU A 70 -12.51 2.49 -5.82
C GLU A 70 -12.95 1.19 -6.47
N PHE A 71 -12.29 0.10 -6.07
CA PHE A 71 -12.58 -1.24 -6.51
C PHE A 71 -12.86 -2.14 -5.32
N GLN A 72 -13.74 -3.10 -5.48
CA GLN A 72 -13.96 -4.17 -4.53
C GLN A 72 -13.12 -5.38 -4.93
N PHE A 73 -12.32 -5.90 -4.00
CA PHE A 73 -11.64 -7.18 -4.19
C PHE A 73 -12.65 -8.32 -4.13
N LEU A 74 -12.72 -9.13 -5.16
CA LEU A 74 -13.67 -10.24 -5.24
C LEU A 74 -13.04 -11.55 -4.77
N PHE A 75 -12.00 -11.99 -5.44
CA PHE A 75 -11.30 -13.26 -5.15
C PHE A 75 -9.91 -13.27 -5.78
N GLU A 76 -9.09 -14.19 -5.27
CA GLU A 76 -7.77 -14.50 -5.81
C GLU A 76 -7.81 -15.85 -6.54
N GLU A 77 -7.22 -15.89 -7.72
CA GLU A 77 -6.88 -17.11 -8.46
C GLU A 77 -5.36 -17.27 -8.48
N SER A 78 -4.86 -18.44 -8.91
CA SER A 78 -3.45 -18.84 -8.81
C SER A 78 -2.42 -17.74 -9.14
N ASP A 79 -2.65 -16.96 -10.20
CA ASP A 79 -1.71 -15.94 -10.69
C ASP A 79 -2.29 -14.53 -10.72
N ASN A 80 -3.59 -14.37 -10.47
CA ASN A 80 -4.31 -13.11 -10.62
C ASN A 80 -5.33 -12.91 -9.49
N ALA A 81 -5.56 -11.65 -9.17
CA ALA A 81 -6.65 -11.22 -8.30
C ALA A 81 -7.67 -10.42 -9.12
N THR A 82 -8.95 -10.70 -8.89
CA THR A 82 -10.06 -10.04 -9.59
C THR A 82 -10.66 -8.96 -8.71
N PHE A 83 -10.77 -7.77 -9.29
CA PHE A 83 -11.36 -6.59 -8.68
C PHE A 83 -12.54 -6.11 -9.52
N MET A 84 -13.56 -5.55 -8.87
CA MET A 84 -14.73 -4.97 -9.51
C MET A 84 -14.79 -3.47 -9.19
N ASP A 85 -14.92 -2.66 -10.22
CA ASP A 85 -15.16 -1.22 -10.09
C ASP A 85 -16.51 -1.00 -9.38
N THR A 86 -16.51 -0.18 -8.32
CA THR A 86 -17.72 0.05 -7.50
C THR A 86 -18.77 0.91 -8.19
N ASP A 87 -18.39 1.67 -9.23
CA ASP A 87 -19.27 2.57 -9.97
C ASP A 87 -19.82 1.91 -11.24
N THR A 88 -18.94 1.24 -12.02
CA THR A 88 -19.29 0.66 -13.33
C THR A 88 -19.63 -0.81 -13.26
N PHE A 89 -19.25 -1.51 -12.16
CA PHE A 89 -19.35 -2.97 -11.97
C PHE A 89 -18.53 -3.78 -12.99
N GLU A 90 -17.62 -3.13 -13.71
CA GLU A 90 -16.69 -3.81 -14.58
C GLU A 90 -15.61 -4.53 -13.76
N GLN A 91 -15.27 -5.74 -14.20
CA GLN A 91 -14.24 -6.55 -13.54
C GLN A 91 -12.91 -6.42 -14.25
N ILE A 92 -11.85 -6.26 -13.47
CA ILE A 92 -10.48 -6.27 -13.95
C ILE A 92 -9.68 -7.35 -13.24
N SER A 93 -8.79 -7.99 -13.97
CA SER A 93 -7.85 -8.98 -13.43
C SER A 93 -6.47 -8.36 -13.33
N VAL A 94 -5.85 -8.46 -12.16
CA VAL A 94 -4.54 -7.88 -11.84
C VAL A 94 -3.62 -9.00 -11.40
N SER A 95 -2.39 -9.06 -11.92
CA SER A 95 -1.47 -10.14 -11.58
C SER A 95 -1.02 -10.06 -10.12
N ASN A 96 -0.85 -11.22 -9.48
CA ASN A 96 -0.38 -11.33 -8.10
C ASN A 96 1.04 -10.80 -7.94
N ASP A 97 1.88 -10.91 -8.99
CA ASP A 97 3.22 -10.30 -9.00
C ASP A 97 3.20 -8.79 -8.86
N PHE A 98 2.19 -8.14 -9.47
CA PHE A 98 2.00 -6.70 -9.34
C PHE A 98 1.51 -6.29 -7.95
N LEU A 99 0.61 -7.06 -7.37
CA LEU A 99 0.03 -6.81 -6.04
C LEU A 99 1.01 -7.15 -4.91
N GLY A 100 1.86 -8.18 -5.12
CA GLY A 100 2.85 -8.61 -4.15
C GLY A 100 2.26 -8.84 -2.76
N ASP A 101 2.95 -8.33 -1.74
CA ASP A 101 2.50 -8.46 -0.34
C ASP A 101 1.17 -7.78 -0.01
N THR A 102 0.62 -6.98 -0.92
CA THR A 102 -0.59 -6.19 -0.70
C THR A 102 -1.82 -7.08 -0.47
N LEU A 103 -1.90 -8.22 -1.17
CA LEU A 103 -2.98 -9.19 -1.02
C LEU A 103 -3.11 -9.73 0.42
N ASN A 104 -1.99 -9.82 1.15
CA ASN A 104 -2.00 -10.27 2.54
C ASN A 104 -2.75 -9.33 3.51
N PHE A 105 -3.16 -8.15 3.04
CA PHE A 105 -3.86 -7.14 3.84
C PHE A 105 -5.28 -6.86 3.38
N ILE A 106 -5.76 -7.58 2.35
CA ILE A 106 -7.07 -7.35 1.77
C ILE A 106 -7.92 -8.61 1.93
N GLU A 107 -9.14 -8.46 2.45
CA GLU A 107 -10.12 -9.55 2.53
C GLU A 107 -11.08 -9.49 1.34
N GLU A 108 -11.63 -10.63 0.93
CA GLU A 108 -12.67 -10.69 -0.09
C GLU A 108 -13.86 -9.81 0.28
N GLY A 109 -14.36 -9.04 -0.70
CA GLY A 109 -15.42 -8.08 -0.50
C GLY A 109 -14.97 -6.71 0.01
N GLN A 110 -13.68 -6.52 0.33
CA GLN A 110 -13.14 -5.23 0.80
C GLN A 110 -12.90 -4.27 -0.35
N ASN A 111 -13.21 -2.98 -0.12
CA ASN A 111 -12.91 -1.92 -1.06
C ASN A 111 -11.47 -1.42 -0.90
N VAL A 112 -10.82 -1.17 -2.03
CA VAL A 112 -9.45 -0.64 -2.14
C VAL A 112 -9.39 0.44 -3.20
N GLU A 113 -8.43 1.37 -3.08
CA GLU A 113 -8.18 2.38 -4.10
C GLU A 113 -7.12 1.89 -5.09
N LEU A 114 -7.46 1.78 -6.36
CA LEU A 114 -6.52 1.55 -7.45
C LEU A 114 -6.18 2.87 -8.14
N LEU A 115 -4.90 3.04 -8.43
CA LEU A 115 -4.43 4.12 -9.27
C LEU A 115 -4.40 3.64 -10.71
N ILE A 116 -5.24 4.24 -11.56
CA ILE A 116 -5.41 3.88 -12.97
C ILE A 116 -4.67 4.87 -13.86
N TYR A 117 -3.94 4.38 -14.84
CA TYR A 117 -3.30 5.13 -15.89
C TYR A 117 -3.61 4.51 -17.25
N GLU A 118 -4.20 5.28 -18.16
CA GLU A 118 -4.61 4.81 -19.50
C GLU A 118 -5.45 3.52 -19.47
N GLY A 119 -6.36 3.41 -18.49
CA GLY A 119 -7.24 2.25 -18.33
C GLY A 119 -6.59 1.03 -17.66
N SER A 120 -5.32 1.13 -17.30
CA SER A 120 -4.61 0.03 -16.62
C SER A 120 -4.29 0.37 -15.16
N PRO A 121 -4.43 -0.57 -14.22
CA PRO A 121 -4.01 -0.38 -12.84
C PRO A 121 -2.48 -0.32 -12.76
N ILE A 122 -1.96 0.72 -12.11
CA ILE A 122 -0.53 0.94 -11.95
C ILE A 122 -0.06 0.90 -10.49
N SER A 123 -0.97 1.03 -9.55
CA SER A 123 -0.69 0.92 -8.12
C SER A 123 -1.96 0.66 -7.34
N ILE A 124 -1.83 -0.01 -6.21
CA ILE A 124 -2.89 -0.16 -5.21
C ILE A 124 -2.51 0.63 -3.96
N GLU A 125 -3.46 1.38 -3.41
CA GLU A 125 -3.27 2.13 -2.18
C GLU A 125 -4.05 1.46 -1.05
N LEU A 126 -3.32 0.99 -0.04
CA LEU A 126 -3.90 0.48 1.19
C LEU A 126 -4.00 1.58 2.24
N PRO A 127 -5.01 1.53 3.13
CA PRO A 127 -5.01 2.34 4.34
C PRO A 127 -3.77 2.02 5.19
N ALA A 128 -3.35 2.95 6.03
CA ALA A 128 -2.15 2.78 6.86
C ALA A 128 -2.23 1.57 7.81
N SER A 129 -3.44 1.12 8.11
CA SER A 129 -3.70 -0.07 8.91
C SER A 129 -5.02 -0.72 8.52
N VAL A 130 -5.08 -2.04 8.64
CA VAL A 130 -6.28 -2.87 8.41
C VAL A 130 -6.64 -3.63 9.67
N ILE A 131 -7.90 -4.03 9.79
CA ILE A 131 -8.38 -4.87 10.88
C ILE A 131 -8.60 -6.26 10.28
N LEU A 132 -7.88 -7.27 10.79
CA LEU A 132 -7.96 -8.64 10.35
C LEU A 132 -8.25 -9.56 11.54
N GLU A 133 -8.94 -10.67 11.26
CA GLU A 133 -9.28 -11.67 12.27
C GLU A 133 -8.17 -12.72 12.39
N VAL A 134 -7.88 -13.15 13.61
CA VAL A 134 -6.94 -14.23 13.89
C VAL A 134 -7.60 -15.56 13.58
N LYS A 135 -7.15 -16.26 12.54
CA LYS A 135 -7.66 -17.56 12.10
C LYS A 135 -7.02 -18.72 12.87
N SER A 136 -5.73 -18.63 13.16
CA SER A 136 -5.00 -19.61 13.97
C SER A 136 -3.89 -18.93 14.76
N SER A 137 -3.52 -19.51 15.88
CA SER A 137 -2.38 -19.07 16.69
C SER A 137 -1.73 -20.25 17.39
N GLU A 138 -0.42 -20.19 17.55
CA GLU A 138 0.31 -21.18 18.35
C GLU A 138 -0.13 -21.12 19.81
N GLU A 139 -0.07 -22.28 20.49
CA GLU A 139 -0.29 -22.33 21.94
C GLU A 139 0.86 -21.63 22.65
N ALA A 140 0.52 -20.79 23.63
CA ALA A 140 1.51 -20.11 24.44
C ALA A 140 2.21 -21.11 25.37
N ILE A 141 3.41 -21.55 25.04
CA ILE A 141 4.26 -22.32 25.98
C ILE A 141 4.80 -21.31 26.99
N LYS A 142 4.33 -21.43 28.23
CA LYS A 142 4.83 -20.65 29.37
C LYS A 142 6.27 -21.11 29.69
N GLY A 143 7.25 -20.46 29.09
CA GLY A 143 8.65 -20.52 29.51
C GLY A 143 9.01 -19.30 30.33
N ASP A 144 9.81 -19.48 31.38
CA ASP A 144 10.21 -18.50 32.38
C ASP A 144 10.74 -17.19 31.78
N THR A 145 10.33 -16.07 32.39
CA THR A 145 10.98 -14.76 32.39
C THR A 145 11.33 -14.08 31.05
N ALA A 146 10.36 -13.40 30.41
CA ALA A 146 10.64 -12.16 29.67
C ALA A 146 9.36 -11.32 29.45
N THR A 147 9.41 -10.10 29.82
CA THR A 147 8.48 -9.00 29.49
C THR A 147 8.53 -8.73 27.98
N ASN A 148 7.73 -9.39 27.17
CA ASN A 148 7.45 -9.24 25.75
C ASN A 148 7.43 -10.59 25.00
N VAL A 149 6.82 -11.60 25.58
CA VAL A 149 6.66 -12.89 24.90
C VAL A 149 5.54 -12.72 23.87
N THR A 150 5.89 -12.93 22.60
CA THR A 150 4.94 -12.98 21.50
C THR A 150 4.79 -14.40 20.99
N LYS A 151 3.70 -14.69 20.30
CA LYS A 151 3.45 -15.97 19.60
C LYS A 151 3.11 -15.71 18.16
N SER A 152 3.32 -16.68 17.29
CA SER A 152 2.92 -16.61 15.90
C SER A 152 1.42 -16.80 15.76
N ALA A 153 0.80 -15.97 14.92
CA ALA A 153 -0.61 -16.07 14.58
C ALA A 153 -0.79 -15.89 13.07
N THR A 154 -1.71 -16.66 12.49
CA THR A 154 -2.11 -16.54 11.10
C THR A 154 -3.45 -15.84 11.03
N LEU A 155 -3.54 -14.80 10.22
CA LEU A 155 -4.76 -13.99 10.04
C LEU A 155 -5.67 -14.57 8.96
N SER A 156 -6.87 -14.02 8.83
CA SER A 156 -7.88 -14.41 7.84
C SER A 156 -7.36 -14.41 6.40
N THR A 157 -6.48 -13.48 6.07
CA THR A 157 -5.81 -13.36 4.77
C THR A 157 -4.62 -14.31 4.56
N GLY A 158 -4.26 -15.13 5.56
CA GLY A 158 -3.06 -15.97 5.52
C GLY A 158 -1.77 -15.28 5.99
N LEU A 159 -1.83 -13.98 6.32
CA LEU A 159 -0.67 -13.25 6.84
C LEU A 159 -0.24 -13.78 8.20
N ASN A 160 1.05 -14.12 8.34
CA ASN A 160 1.65 -14.49 9.62
C ASN A 160 2.21 -13.25 10.33
N VAL A 161 1.80 -13.06 11.59
CA VAL A 161 2.23 -11.94 12.43
C VAL A 161 2.59 -12.39 13.82
N GLN A 162 3.44 -11.60 14.51
CA GLN A 162 3.75 -11.81 15.92
C GLN A 162 2.75 -11.05 16.78
N VAL A 163 2.06 -11.76 17.65
CA VAL A 163 1.04 -11.21 18.54
C VAL A 163 1.36 -11.48 20.01
N PRO A 164 0.90 -10.64 20.95
CA PRO A 164 0.99 -10.94 22.38
C PRO A 164 0.30 -12.27 22.75
N LEU A 165 0.76 -12.93 23.82
CA LEU A 165 0.24 -14.24 24.23
C LEU A 165 -1.25 -14.28 24.55
N PHE A 166 -1.83 -13.16 24.98
CA PHE A 166 -3.26 -13.07 25.34
C PHE A 166 -4.21 -13.04 24.14
N ILE A 167 -3.72 -12.82 22.91
CA ILE A 167 -4.50 -12.83 21.68
C ILE A 167 -4.97 -14.27 21.39
N LYS A 168 -6.25 -14.42 21.06
CA LYS A 168 -6.90 -15.70 20.78
C LYS A 168 -7.39 -15.78 19.33
N VAL A 169 -7.68 -16.98 18.89
CA VAL A 169 -8.39 -17.22 17.62
C VAL A 169 -9.77 -16.57 17.70
N GLY A 170 -10.16 -15.85 16.64
CA GLY A 170 -11.37 -15.05 16.56
C GLY A 170 -11.21 -13.59 17.00
N ASP A 171 -10.08 -13.20 17.60
CA ASP A 171 -9.82 -11.81 17.93
C ASP A 171 -9.54 -11.00 16.68
N LYS A 172 -10.08 -9.76 16.64
CA LYS A 172 -9.78 -8.79 15.58
C LYS A 172 -8.62 -7.90 16.00
N ILE A 173 -7.58 -7.89 15.20
CA ILE A 173 -6.38 -7.10 15.46
C ILE A 173 -6.13 -6.08 14.36
N LYS A 174 -5.56 -4.95 14.73
CA LYS A 174 -5.16 -3.89 13.80
C LYS A 174 -3.72 -4.11 13.40
N VAL A 175 -3.49 -4.23 12.09
CA VAL A 175 -2.17 -4.48 11.51
C VAL A 175 -1.76 -3.26 10.68
N ASP A 176 -0.57 -2.74 10.91
CA ASP A 176 0.04 -1.71 10.08
C ASP A 176 0.46 -2.31 8.73
N THR A 177 -0.01 -1.73 7.64
CA THR A 177 0.21 -2.28 6.28
C THR A 177 1.63 -2.11 5.77
N ARG A 178 2.44 -1.24 6.40
CA ARG A 178 3.83 -0.96 5.99
C ARG A 178 4.84 -1.79 6.77
N THR A 179 4.61 -1.91 8.08
CA THR A 179 5.57 -2.53 9.01
C THR A 179 5.17 -3.95 9.40
N LYS A 180 3.94 -4.38 9.07
CA LYS A 180 3.31 -5.62 9.54
C LYS A 180 3.20 -5.67 11.08
N ALA A 181 3.38 -4.52 11.75
CA ALA A 181 3.28 -4.42 13.20
C ALA A 181 1.82 -4.52 13.63
N VAL A 182 1.59 -5.29 14.69
CA VAL A 182 0.27 -5.45 15.29
C VAL A 182 0.08 -4.38 16.36
N SER A 183 -0.99 -3.61 16.22
CA SER A 183 -1.48 -2.69 17.24
C SER A 183 -2.79 -3.23 17.78
N TYR A 184 -2.82 -3.50 19.09
CA TYR A 184 -4.01 -4.04 19.73
C TYR A 184 -5.00 -2.92 20.02
N THR A 185 -6.19 -3.00 19.45
CA THR A 185 -7.35 -2.23 19.88
C THR A 185 -8.38 -3.19 20.47
N HIS A 186 -8.54 -3.13 21.79
CA HIS A 186 -9.65 -3.80 22.45
C HIS A 186 -10.96 -3.12 21.99
N LEU A 187 -11.60 -3.65 20.99
CA LEU A 187 -12.98 -3.31 20.66
C LEU A 187 -13.86 -3.98 21.73
N THR A 188 -13.99 -3.31 22.89
CA THR A 188 -15.09 -3.61 23.79
C THR A 188 -16.38 -3.27 23.04
N LEU A 189 -17.13 -4.30 22.66
CA LEU A 189 -18.52 -4.11 22.25
C LEU A 189 -19.23 -3.34 23.38
N PRO A 190 -19.96 -2.25 23.07
CA PRO A 190 -20.80 -1.63 24.07
C PRO A 190 -21.82 -2.67 24.51
N THR A 191 -21.75 -3.08 25.77
CA THR A 191 -22.78 -3.88 26.41
C THR A 191 -24.07 -3.07 26.35
N ILE A 192 -24.99 -3.43 25.46
CA ILE A 192 -26.34 -2.91 25.48
C ILE A 192 -26.96 -3.48 26.74
N LEU A 193 -27.03 -2.65 27.78
CA LEU A 193 -27.84 -2.91 28.96
C LEU A 193 -29.30 -2.81 28.50
N LEU A 194 -29.93 -3.96 28.31
CA LEU A 194 -31.40 -4.06 28.24
C LEU A 194 -31.94 -3.77 29.64
N VAL A 195 -32.61 -2.65 29.78
CA VAL A 195 -33.54 -2.37 30.89
C VAL A 195 -34.96 -2.66 30.36
#